data_347415431d6409bfc0b5706cd6500514
#
_entry.id   347415431d6409bfc0b5706cd6500514
#
_cell.length_a   1.000
_cell.length_b   1.000
_cell.length_c   1.000
_cell.angle_alpha   90.00
_cell.angle_beta   90.00
_cell.angle_gamma   90.00
#
_symmetry.space_group_name_H-M   'P 1'
#
loop_
_entity.id
_entity.type
_entity.pdbx_description
1 polymer ?
#
loop_
_entity_poly.entity_id
_entity_poly.type
_entity_poly.pdbx_seq_one_letter_code
_entity_poly.pdbx_strand_id
1 'polypeptide(L)'
;MTDDAQLPDDVDALKALLIEARAQLAERDIEIEQLKAQIDKLKRMQFGRKSEQLDRQIERLETELEELTGGRGVADVRRARASGTSAPACATSSKEALPPHLPREEHVLEPDASCPNCGNAMQALGEDVSEQLARVAAMFRVIRTIRRKAVCTHCNHFSQPPMPGLPIERSIAHPSLLADILVSKFADHQPLYRQSAIAARDGVKLDPASMGRWVGQCEALCEPLTEALRVYTMATFKLHADDTPIPVLAPGNRKTRTGRLWVYVRDDSRSGSTEPAAVWFAYSPDRKGIHPQTHLAGFEGILQADAYGGFNDLYVGGRIREAACWDHARRYIYDVHVRTPTEATKHAIELIGELYGIEADIRGKPAAERLRVRQQKSLPVLTAIKAWMTEKVATLSAKSELAKAIRYSLNQWNALVLYCEDGRIEISNALAENALRCVSLGRKNFLFAGSDSGGERAAAMYGLIGTCKLNDINPRAYLEYVLTHIADHKINRIDELLPWNVAHRLPTQPIPPSSTV
;
A
#
# COMPACT_ATOMS: atom_id res chain seq x y z
N MET A 1 29.19 23.40 27.80
CA MET A 1 29.90 24.70 27.88
C MET A 1 30.45 24.93 26.49
N THR A 2 29.71 25.63 25.66
CA THR A 2 30.11 26.00 24.29
C THR A 2 30.93 27.26 24.42
N ASP A 3 32.19 27.15 24.03
CA ASP A 3 33.16 28.22 23.94
C ASP A 3 32.61 29.25 22.92
N ASP A 4 32.27 30.44 23.41
CA ASP A 4 31.87 31.58 22.58
C ASP A 4 33.16 32.14 21.94
N ALA A 5 33.64 31.46 20.89
CA ALA A 5 34.74 31.95 20.08
C ALA A 5 34.31 33.27 19.44
N GLN A 6 34.85 34.39 19.93
CA GLN A 6 34.64 35.70 19.35
C GLN A 6 35.01 35.68 17.87
N LEU A 7 34.01 35.95 17.02
CA LEU A 7 34.21 36.06 15.57
C LEU A 7 35.19 37.25 15.33
N PRO A 8 36.15 37.12 14.40
CA PRO A 8 37.05 38.23 14.08
C PRO A 8 36.28 39.39 13.48
N ASP A 9 36.64 40.60 13.86
CA ASP A 9 36.03 41.84 13.32
C ASP A 9 36.50 42.19 11.90
N ASP A 10 37.49 41.45 11.38
CA ASP A 10 38.02 41.65 10.03
C ASP A 10 37.16 40.89 8.99
N VAL A 11 36.69 41.62 7.96
CA VAL A 11 35.83 41.09 6.89
C VAL A 11 36.51 39.95 6.09
N ASP A 12 37.81 40.01 5.90
CA ASP A 12 38.55 39.01 5.11
C ASP A 12 38.78 37.74 5.92
N ALA A 13 39.02 37.87 7.23
CA ALA A 13 39.07 36.73 8.15
C ALA A 13 37.70 36.04 8.29
N LEU A 14 36.59 36.78 8.31
CA LEU A 14 35.24 36.24 8.31
C LEU A 14 34.90 35.50 7.01
N LYS A 15 35.33 36.03 5.86
CA LYS A 15 35.16 35.36 4.56
C LYS A 15 35.93 34.03 4.51
N ALA A 16 37.18 34.00 5.02
CA ALA A 16 37.99 32.79 5.08
C ALA A 16 37.30 31.71 5.92
N LEU A 17 36.81 32.07 7.12
CA LEU A 17 36.06 31.14 7.98
C LEU A 17 34.77 30.65 7.33
N LEU A 18 34.08 31.50 6.59
CA LEU A 18 32.86 31.15 5.90
C LEU A 18 33.11 30.19 4.72
N ILE A 19 34.23 30.35 4.00
CA ILE A 19 34.66 29.44 2.94
C ILE A 19 35.03 28.08 3.54
N GLU A 20 35.79 28.08 4.63
CA GLU A 20 36.17 26.84 5.32
C GLU A 20 34.94 26.09 5.88
N ALA A 21 34.00 26.78 6.54
CA ALA A 21 32.76 26.20 7.03
C ALA A 21 31.90 25.62 5.89
N ARG A 22 31.87 26.28 4.72
CA ARG A 22 31.17 25.75 3.53
C ARG A 22 31.84 24.51 2.97
N ALA A 23 33.18 24.46 2.95
CA ALA A 23 33.92 23.30 2.53
C ALA A 23 33.65 22.10 3.46
N GLN A 24 33.66 22.29 4.77
CA GLN A 24 33.34 21.27 5.75
C GLN A 24 31.88 20.77 5.63
N LEU A 25 30.92 21.65 5.36
CA LEU A 25 29.53 21.29 5.13
C LEU A 25 29.38 20.44 3.85
N ALA A 26 30.07 20.82 2.78
CA ALA A 26 30.03 20.07 1.52
C ALA A 26 30.64 18.67 1.69
N GLU A 27 31.73 18.54 2.46
CA GLU A 27 32.36 17.24 2.77
C GLU A 27 31.41 16.34 3.58
N ARG A 28 30.75 16.87 4.59
CA ARG A 28 29.75 16.14 5.37
C ARG A 28 28.52 15.74 4.54
N ASP A 29 28.06 16.58 3.62
CA ASP A 29 26.95 16.23 2.72
C ASP A 29 27.33 15.05 1.79
N ILE A 30 28.58 15.00 1.31
CA ILE A 30 29.09 13.87 0.53
C ILE A 30 29.13 12.60 1.38
N GLU A 31 29.58 12.68 2.63
CA GLU A 31 29.63 11.55 3.56
C GLU A 31 28.23 10.99 3.88
N ILE A 32 27.26 11.88 4.11
CA ILE A 32 25.85 11.52 4.31
C ILE A 32 25.29 10.76 3.09
N GLU A 33 25.54 11.24 1.87
CA GLU A 33 25.09 10.57 0.65
C GLU A 33 25.78 9.21 0.43
N GLN A 34 27.06 9.09 0.80
CA GLN A 34 27.78 7.81 0.77
C GLN A 34 27.21 6.80 1.77
N LEU A 35 26.91 7.23 3.01
CA LEU A 35 26.29 6.37 4.03
C LEU A 35 24.89 5.92 3.62
N LYS A 36 24.07 6.81 3.09
CA LYS A 36 22.75 6.46 2.54
C LYS A 36 22.87 5.40 1.44
N ALA A 37 23.80 5.58 0.50
CA ALA A 37 24.04 4.62 -0.57
C ALA A 37 24.52 3.26 -0.04
N GLN A 38 25.34 3.24 1.02
CA GLN A 38 25.78 2.00 1.68
C GLN A 38 24.62 1.29 2.40
N ILE A 39 23.81 2.02 3.15
CA ILE A 39 22.61 1.50 3.83
C ILE A 39 21.65 0.88 2.81
N ASP A 40 21.39 1.59 1.71
CA ASP A 40 20.53 1.09 0.63
C ASP A 40 21.11 -0.16 -0.04
N LYS A 41 22.43 -0.22 -0.22
CA LYS A 41 23.11 -1.40 -0.76
C LYS A 41 22.97 -2.59 0.19
N LEU A 42 23.18 -2.40 1.50
CA LEU A 42 23.06 -3.45 2.50
C LEU A 42 21.60 -3.90 2.65
N LYS A 43 20.63 -2.99 2.66
CA LYS A 43 19.19 -3.31 2.66
C LYS A 43 18.78 -4.14 1.44
N ARG A 44 19.35 -3.87 0.26
CA ARG A 44 19.12 -4.69 -0.95
C ARG A 44 19.76 -6.08 -0.86
N MET A 45 20.91 -6.21 -0.21
CA MET A 45 21.57 -7.51 0.02
C MET A 45 20.82 -8.40 1.02
N GLN A 46 19.98 -7.80 1.87
CA GLN A 46 19.18 -8.47 2.88
C GLN A 46 17.98 -9.26 2.31
N PHE A 47 17.59 -9.02 1.06
CA PHE A 47 16.54 -9.76 0.37
C PHE A 47 17.02 -11.18 -0.03
N GLY A 48 17.08 -12.10 0.96
CA GLY A 48 17.36 -13.50 0.67
C GLY A 48 17.99 -14.34 1.79
N ARG A 49 18.69 -13.76 2.74
CA ARG A 49 19.23 -14.46 3.93
C ARG A 49 19.25 -13.52 5.12
N LYS A 50 18.56 -13.89 6.19
CA LYS A 50 18.73 -13.25 7.51
C LYS A 50 20.17 -13.49 7.99
N SER A 51 20.99 -12.48 7.93
CA SER A 51 22.30 -12.45 8.54
C SER A 51 22.27 -11.43 9.66
N GLU A 52 22.33 -11.88 10.91
CA GLU A 52 22.44 -11.00 12.09
C GLU A 52 23.61 -10.02 11.99
N GLN A 53 24.67 -10.40 11.27
CA GLN A 53 25.80 -9.49 10.99
C GLN A 53 25.41 -8.32 10.09
N LEU A 54 24.54 -8.56 9.08
CA LEU A 54 24.08 -7.50 8.19
C LEU A 54 23.12 -6.54 8.91
N ASP A 55 22.25 -7.08 9.78
CA ASP A 55 21.34 -6.27 10.59
C ASP A 55 22.12 -5.33 11.52
N ARG A 56 23.14 -5.84 12.23
CA ARG A 56 24.02 -5.03 13.09
C ARG A 56 24.83 -3.99 12.30
N GLN A 57 25.18 -4.29 11.06
CA GLN A 57 25.95 -3.37 10.21
C GLN A 57 25.05 -2.23 9.68
N ILE A 58 23.80 -2.52 9.34
CA ILE A 58 22.81 -1.53 8.96
C ILE A 58 22.49 -0.62 10.15
N GLU A 59 22.22 -1.19 11.33
CA GLU A 59 21.91 -0.45 12.58
C GLU A 59 23.05 0.49 12.98
N ARG A 60 24.30 0.04 12.83
CA ARG A 60 25.48 0.89 13.09
C ARG A 60 25.57 2.07 12.12
N LEU A 61 25.37 1.84 10.83
CA LEU A 61 25.42 2.90 9.81
C LEU A 61 24.21 3.86 9.93
N GLU A 62 23.05 3.36 10.35
CA GLU A 62 21.90 4.21 10.65
C GLU A 62 22.16 5.12 11.85
N THR A 63 22.80 4.61 12.91
CA THR A 63 23.21 5.41 14.08
C THR A 63 24.22 6.48 13.68
N GLU A 64 25.24 6.13 12.88
CA GLU A 64 26.24 7.06 12.36
C GLU A 64 25.63 8.15 11.47
N LEU A 65 24.63 7.77 10.64
CA LEU A 65 23.85 8.72 9.85
C LEU A 65 23.01 9.66 10.73
N GLU A 66 22.39 9.15 11.81
CA GLU A 66 21.64 9.96 12.77
C GLU A 66 22.56 10.94 13.52
N GLU A 67 23.76 10.53 13.90
CA GLU A 67 24.76 11.41 14.54
C GLU A 67 25.20 12.54 13.60
N LEU A 68 25.43 12.24 12.31
CA LEU A 68 25.81 13.24 11.31
C LEU A 68 24.64 14.19 10.94
N THR A 69 23.41 13.69 10.94
CA THR A 69 22.22 14.49 10.65
C THR A 69 21.68 15.21 11.88
N GLY A 70 21.81 14.63 13.08
CA GLY A 70 21.39 15.18 14.37
C GLY A 70 22.15 16.45 14.79
N GLY A 71 23.35 16.67 14.26
CA GLY A 71 24.10 17.92 14.44
C GLY A 71 23.46 19.14 13.77
N ARG A 72 22.40 18.96 12.97
CA ARG A 72 21.56 20.04 12.43
C ARG A 72 20.42 20.34 13.41
N GLY A 73 20.74 20.92 14.56
CA GLY A 73 19.75 21.28 15.56
C GLY A 73 18.83 22.45 15.10
N VAL A 74 17.77 22.66 15.88
CA VAL A 74 16.76 23.76 15.72
C VAL A 74 17.40 25.13 15.44
N ALA A 75 18.64 25.35 15.87
CA ALA A 75 19.44 26.55 15.61
C ALA A 75 19.81 26.74 14.14
N ASP A 76 20.10 25.66 13.39
CA ASP A 76 20.52 25.74 11.98
C ASP A 76 19.34 26.02 11.04
N VAL A 77 18.16 25.50 11.38
CA VAL A 77 16.92 25.83 10.67
C VAL A 77 16.54 27.31 10.86
N ARG A 78 16.81 27.90 12.03
CA ARG A 78 16.61 29.32 12.29
C ARG A 78 17.64 30.20 11.59
N ARG A 79 18.90 29.80 11.49
CA ARG A 79 19.95 30.52 10.76
C ARG A 79 19.73 30.51 9.25
N ALA A 80 19.28 29.40 8.67
CA ALA A 80 18.92 29.31 7.25
C ALA A 80 17.72 30.21 6.88
N ARG A 81 16.84 30.52 7.84
CA ARG A 81 15.74 31.48 7.68
C ARG A 81 16.16 32.94 7.82
N ALA A 82 17.26 33.22 8.53
CA ALA A 82 17.74 34.59 8.79
C ALA A 82 18.71 35.10 7.71
N SER A 83 19.33 34.25 6.91
CA SER A 83 20.18 34.64 5.76
C SER A 83 19.31 34.79 4.51
N GLY A 84 18.65 35.94 4.39
CA GLY A 84 17.87 36.34 3.22
C GLY A 84 18.75 36.57 1.99
N THR A 85 18.97 35.53 1.20
CA THR A 85 19.22 35.67 -0.23
C THR A 85 17.89 35.32 -0.92
N SER A 86 17.33 36.32 -1.60
CA SER A 86 16.12 36.20 -2.40
C SER A 86 16.31 35.13 -3.46
N ALA A 87 15.86 33.91 -3.16
CA ALA A 87 15.51 32.95 -4.19
C ALA A 87 14.22 33.43 -4.87
N PRO A 88 14.02 33.18 -6.18
CA PRO A 88 12.79 33.55 -6.85
C PRO A 88 11.62 32.97 -6.06
N ALA A 89 10.59 33.79 -5.87
CA ALA A 89 9.40 33.45 -5.11
C ALA A 89 8.86 32.09 -5.53
N CYS A 90 9.18 31.07 -4.74
CA CYS A 90 8.43 29.84 -4.73
C CYS A 90 7.01 30.23 -4.34
N ALA A 91 6.06 29.94 -5.23
CA ALA A 91 4.65 30.16 -4.96
C ALA A 91 4.36 29.71 -3.53
N THR A 92 3.88 30.64 -2.71
CA THR A 92 3.40 30.35 -1.37
C THR A 92 2.44 29.18 -1.50
N SER A 93 2.84 28.01 -1.00
CA SER A 93 1.90 26.93 -0.79
C SER A 93 0.83 27.51 0.12
N SER A 94 -0.34 27.79 -0.43
CA SER A 94 -1.52 28.11 0.36
C SER A 94 -1.64 26.95 1.35
N LYS A 95 -1.55 27.23 2.65
CA LYS A 95 -1.81 26.22 3.67
C LYS A 95 -3.19 25.68 3.35
N GLU A 96 -3.24 24.41 2.99
CA GLU A 96 -4.51 23.75 2.70
C GLU A 96 -5.40 23.91 3.94
N ALA A 97 -6.59 24.45 3.75
CA ALA A 97 -7.49 24.71 4.86
C ALA A 97 -7.83 23.40 5.57
N LEU A 98 -7.80 23.40 6.89
CA LEU A 98 -8.17 22.22 7.67
C LEU A 98 -9.63 21.83 7.37
N PRO A 99 -9.97 20.51 7.32
CA PRO A 99 -11.29 20.03 6.91
C PRO A 99 -12.43 20.71 7.69
N PRO A 100 -13.46 21.25 7.01
CA PRO A 100 -14.50 22.06 7.66
C PRO A 100 -15.45 21.25 8.54
N HIS A 101 -15.52 19.92 8.34
CA HIS A 101 -16.40 19.01 9.10
C HIS A 101 -15.86 18.65 10.49
N LEU A 102 -14.60 18.96 10.79
CA LEU A 102 -14.01 18.68 12.10
C LEU A 102 -14.50 19.68 13.13
N PRO A 103 -14.84 19.24 14.38
CA PRO A 103 -15.17 20.15 15.45
C PRO A 103 -13.98 21.05 15.78
N ARG A 104 -14.27 22.33 16.04
CA ARG A 104 -13.28 23.32 16.42
C ARG A 104 -13.46 23.69 17.88
N GLU A 105 -12.36 23.66 18.60
CA GLU A 105 -12.25 24.13 19.97
C GLU A 105 -11.51 25.48 19.91
N GLU A 106 -12.17 26.55 20.34
CA GLU A 106 -11.65 27.91 20.27
C GLU A 106 -11.00 28.31 21.59
N HIS A 107 -9.74 28.70 21.50
CA HIS A 107 -8.99 29.31 22.62
C HIS A 107 -8.74 30.78 22.31
N VAL A 108 -9.49 31.66 22.92
CA VAL A 108 -9.35 33.09 22.73
C VAL A 108 -8.33 33.65 23.72
N LEU A 109 -7.31 34.32 23.20
CA LEU A 109 -6.30 35.02 23.99
C LEU A 109 -6.57 36.53 23.91
N GLU A 110 -7.00 37.09 25.02
CA GLU A 110 -7.28 38.54 25.11
C GLU A 110 -6.01 39.32 25.45
N PRO A 111 -5.75 40.48 24.78
CA PRO A 111 -4.69 41.40 25.17
C PRO A 111 -5.05 42.12 26.46
N ASP A 112 -4.06 42.71 27.13
CA ASP A 112 -4.30 43.52 28.32
C ASP A 112 -5.27 44.67 28.01
N ALA A 113 -6.25 44.85 28.86
CA ALA A 113 -7.28 45.88 28.68
C ALA A 113 -6.73 47.29 28.74
N SER A 114 -5.54 47.50 29.34
CA SER A 114 -4.88 48.78 29.48
C SER A 114 -3.50 48.80 28.82
N CYS A 115 -3.16 49.91 28.21
CA CYS A 115 -1.87 50.11 27.57
C CYS A 115 -0.72 50.08 28.61
N PRO A 116 0.28 49.20 28.45
CA PRO A 116 1.39 49.10 29.41
C PRO A 116 2.28 50.37 29.47
N ASN A 117 2.22 51.22 28.43
CA ASN A 117 3.04 52.42 28.35
C ASN A 117 2.35 53.67 28.92
N CYS A 118 1.01 53.80 28.83
CA CYS A 118 0.31 55.03 29.22
C CYS A 118 -0.93 54.78 30.10
N GLY A 119 -1.30 53.50 30.39
CA GLY A 119 -2.42 53.17 31.26
C GLY A 119 -3.83 53.36 30.67
N ASN A 120 -3.94 53.89 29.46
CA ASN A 120 -5.24 54.12 28.81
C ASN A 120 -5.84 52.79 28.28
N ALA A 121 -7.18 52.77 28.11
CA ALA A 121 -7.88 51.62 27.54
C ALA A 121 -7.38 51.30 26.13
N MET A 122 -7.13 50.02 25.86
CA MET A 122 -6.76 49.53 24.55
C MET A 122 -7.99 49.35 23.68
N GLN A 123 -7.87 49.68 22.38
CA GLN A 123 -8.93 49.48 21.40
C GLN A 123 -8.60 48.25 20.52
N ALA A 124 -9.61 47.44 20.24
CA ALA A 124 -9.45 46.27 19.37
C ALA A 124 -8.99 46.70 17.97
N LEU A 125 -7.92 46.05 17.47
CA LEU A 125 -7.32 46.35 16.17
C LEU A 125 -7.57 45.21 15.15
N GLY A 126 -7.96 44.03 15.61
CA GLY A 126 -8.18 42.86 14.80
C GLY A 126 -7.80 41.59 15.56
N GLU A 127 -7.84 40.46 14.87
CA GLU A 127 -7.49 39.16 15.41
C GLU A 127 -6.61 38.36 14.43
N ASP A 128 -5.63 37.64 14.96
CA ASP A 128 -4.85 36.66 14.22
C ASP A 128 -5.33 35.27 14.59
N VAL A 129 -5.84 34.54 13.60
CA VAL A 129 -6.34 33.16 13.79
C VAL A 129 -5.30 32.16 13.30
N SER A 130 -4.95 31.22 14.17
CA SER A 130 -4.12 30.08 13.80
C SER A 130 -4.83 28.76 14.15
N GLU A 131 -4.98 27.88 13.17
CA GLU A 131 -5.57 26.56 13.38
C GLU A 131 -4.49 25.47 13.47
N GLN A 132 -4.69 24.52 14.38
CA GLN A 132 -3.84 23.33 14.55
C GLN A 132 -4.73 22.09 14.56
N LEU A 133 -4.30 21.03 13.85
CA LEU A 133 -5.01 19.77 13.87
C LEU A 133 -4.64 18.96 15.13
N ALA A 134 -5.63 18.71 15.97
CA ALA A 134 -5.51 17.86 17.15
C ALA A 134 -6.20 16.50 16.90
N ARG A 135 -5.66 15.42 17.46
CA ARG A 135 -6.29 14.10 17.45
C ARG A 135 -6.85 13.80 18.84
N VAL A 136 -8.16 13.56 18.90
CA VAL A 136 -8.80 12.94 20.06
C VAL A 136 -8.76 11.43 19.87
N ALA A 137 -8.38 10.68 20.90
CA ALA A 137 -8.36 9.22 20.84
C ALA A 137 -9.76 8.67 20.51
N ALA A 138 -9.83 7.60 19.72
CA ALA A 138 -11.07 6.88 19.47
C ALA A 138 -11.62 6.38 20.82
N MET A 139 -12.90 6.62 21.07
CA MET A 139 -13.54 6.31 22.34
C MET A 139 -14.43 5.09 22.20
N PHE A 140 -14.31 4.14 23.13
CA PHE A 140 -15.28 3.06 23.26
C PHE A 140 -16.60 3.60 23.80
N ARG A 141 -17.72 3.04 23.30
CA ARG A 141 -19.06 3.35 23.80
C ARG A 141 -19.86 2.07 23.95
N VAL A 142 -20.76 2.02 24.92
CA VAL A 142 -21.66 0.90 25.12
C VAL A 142 -22.99 1.20 24.41
N ILE A 143 -23.37 0.33 23.48
CA ILE A 143 -24.71 0.37 22.86
C ILE A 143 -25.65 -0.47 23.72
N ARG A 144 -26.66 0.17 24.29
CA ARG A 144 -27.63 -0.47 25.14
C ARG A 144 -28.97 -0.59 24.40
N THR A 145 -29.34 -1.82 24.00
CA THR A 145 -30.63 -2.10 23.36
C THR A 145 -31.64 -2.56 24.37
N ILE A 146 -32.75 -1.82 24.54
CA ILE A 146 -33.82 -2.10 25.48
C ILE A 146 -35.06 -2.56 24.69
N ARG A 147 -35.45 -3.82 24.87
CA ARG A 147 -36.66 -4.41 24.28
C ARG A 147 -37.75 -4.51 25.34
N ARG A 148 -38.70 -3.60 25.26
CA ARG A 148 -39.82 -3.60 26.21
C ARG A 148 -40.80 -4.73 25.90
N LYS A 149 -41.36 -5.32 26.91
CA LYS A 149 -42.36 -6.37 26.83
C LYS A 149 -43.72 -5.77 27.18
N ALA A 150 -44.76 -6.16 26.44
CA ALA A 150 -46.12 -5.76 26.69
C ALA A 150 -47.03 -7.01 26.75
N VAL A 151 -48.02 -6.96 27.59
CA VAL A 151 -49.07 -7.99 27.69
C VAL A 151 -50.43 -7.32 27.55
N CYS A 152 -51.34 -7.90 26.78
CA CYS A 152 -52.72 -7.46 26.73
C CYS A 152 -53.45 -7.97 27.98
N THR A 153 -53.96 -7.06 28.80
CA THR A 153 -54.69 -7.41 30.03
C THR A 153 -56.03 -8.05 29.75
N HIS A 154 -56.54 -7.96 28.53
CA HIS A 154 -57.84 -8.54 28.16
C HIS A 154 -57.73 -9.98 27.61
N CYS A 155 -56.73 -10.25 26.74
CA CYS A 155 -56.53 -11.55 26.10
C CYS A 155 -55.18 -12.23 26.43
N ASN A 156 -54.38 -11.66 27.32
CA ASN A 156 -53.06 -12.13 27.71
C ASN A 156 -52.06 -12.30 26.56
N HIS A 157 -52.34 -11.68 25.39
CA HIS A 157 -51.39 -11.70 24.30
C HIS A 157 -50.11 -10.98 24.70
N PHE A 158 -48.97 -11.67 24.53
CA PHE A 158 -47.63 -11.16 24.81
C PHE A 158 -47.00 -10.60 23.53
N SER A 159 -46.47 -9.42 23.60
CA SER A 159 -45.74 -8.76 22.48
C SER A 159 -44.38 -8.26 22.96
N GLN A 160 -43.35 -8.53 22.15
CA GLN A 160 -42.01 -7.99 22.31
C GLN A 160 -41.41 -7.78 20.93
N PRO A 161 -40.78 -6.62 20.61
CA PRO A 161 -40.09 -6.41 19.35
C PRO A 161 -39.00 -7.46 19.15
N PRO A 162 -38.79 -7.96 17.90
CA PRO A 162 -37.70 -8.87 17.60
C PRO A 162 -36.34 -8.21 17.86
N MET A 163 -35.32 -9.02 18.15
CA MET A 163 -33.94 -8.51 18.18
C MET A 163 -33.48 -8.26 16.75
N PRO A 164 -32.87 -7.11 16.46
CA PRO A 164 -32.20 -6.93 15.15
C PRO A 164 -31.17 -8.03 14.90
N GLY A 165 -30.98 -8.43 13.65
CA GLY A 165 -29.94 -9.37 13.25
C GLY A 165 -28.56 -8.92 13.75
N LEU A 166 -27.83 -9.82 14.37
CA LEU A 166 -26.48 -9.57 14.85
C LEU A 166 -25.50 -10.38 13.99
N PRO A 167 -24.35 -9.79 13.58
CA PRO A 167 -23.34 -10.52 12.82
C PRO A 167 -22.79 -11.72 13.59
N ILE A 168 -22.76 -11.62 14.91
CA ILE A 168 -22.33 -12.69 15.80
C ILE A 168 -23.35 -12.78 16.95
N GLU A 169 -24.07 -13.87 17.01
CA GLU A 169 -25.06 -14.10 18.07
C GLU A 169 -24.42 -14.07 19.46
N ARG A 170 -25.10 -13.43 20.40
CA ARG A 170 -24.69 -13.34 21.81
C ARG A 170 -23.30 -12.72 22.03
N SER A 171 -22.74 -12.02 21.01
CA SER A 171 -21.48 -11.31 21.18
C SER A 171 -21.69 -9.97 21.87
N ILE A 172 -20.65 -9.54 22.61
CA ILE A 172 -20.55 -8.16 23.10
C ILE A 172 -20.06 -7.19 22.06
N ALA A 173 -19.55 -7.70 20.92
CA ALA A 173 -18.96 -6.89 19.88
C ALA A 173 -20.03 -6.36 18.92
N HIS A 174 -20.22 -5.05 18.92
CA HIS A 174 -21.02 -4.34 17.94
C HIS A 174 -20.34 -4.37 16.56
N PRO A 175 -21.06 -4.29 15.41
CA PRO A 175 -20.46 -4.23 14.07
C PRO A 175 -19.31 -3.23 13.93
N SER A 176 -19.40 -2.06 14.54
CA SER A 176 -18.32 -1.05 14.51
C SER A 176 -17.02 -1.53 15.17
N LEU A 177 -17.10 -2.29 16.27
CA LEU A 177 -15.94 -2.87 16.93
C LEU A 177 -15.34 -4.00 16.09
N LEU A 178 -16.20 -4.85 15.49
CA LEU A 178 -15.75 -5.91 14.59
C LEU A 178 -15.02 -5.34 13.36
N ALA A 179 -15.60 -4.32 12.73
CA ALA A 179 -14.97 -3.61 11.60
C ALA A 179 -13.63 -3.00 11.98
N ASP A 180 -13.55 -2.38 13.16
CA ASP A 180 -12.30 -1.81 13.68
C ASP A 180 -11.21 -2.86 13.87
N ILE A 181 -11.53 -4.01 14.46
CA ILE A 181 -10.62 -5.14 14.65
C ILE A 181 -10.11 -5.67 13.30
N LEU A 182 -11.00 -5.84 12.33
CA LEU A 182 -10.66 -6.34 11.00
C LEU A 182 -9.73 -5.36 10.25
N VAL A 183 -10.07 -4.09 10.21
CA VAL A 183 -9.27 -3.06 9.53
C VAL A 183 -7.92 -2.89 10.22
N SER A 184 -7.92 -2.75 11.55
CA SER A 184 -6.67 -2.65 12.31
C SER A 184 -5.75 -3.86 12.07
N LYS A 185 -6.31 -5.07 11.91
CA LYS A 185 -5.53 -6.28 11.65
C LYS A 185 -5.02 -6.33 10.21
N PHE A 186 -5.88 -6.16 9.21
CA PHE A 186 -5.57 -6.47 7.81
C PHE A 186 -5.17 -5.24 6.97
N ALA A 187 -5.58 -4.04 7.35
CA ALA A 187 -5.18 -2.79 6.70
C ALA A 187 -4.04 -2.06 7.41
N ASP A 188 -4.06 -2.06 8.78
CA ASP A 188 -3.09 -1.34 9.61
C ASP A 188 -2.03 -2.27 10.21
N HIS A 189 -2.11 -3.57 9.87
CA HIS A 189 -1.14 -4.61 10.23
C HIS A 189 -0.94 -4.79 11.75
N GLN A 190 -1.96 -4.48 12.57
CA GLN A 190 -1.88 -4.61 14.02
C GLN A 190 -2.26 -6.04 14.49
N PRO A 191 -1.35 -6.80 15.11
CA PRO A 191 -1.68 -8.08 15.71
C PRO A 191 -2.75 -7.94 16.81
N LEU A 192 -3.60 -8.96 16.99
CA LEU A 192 -4.69 -8.90 17.97
C LEU A 192 -4.22 -8.64 19.41
N TYR A 193 -3.04 -9.17 19.80
CA TYR A 193 -2.48 -8.91 21.13
C TYR A 193 -2.12 -7.43 21.32
N ARG A 194 -1.67 -6.74 20.25
CA ARG A 194 -1.36 -5.31 20.28
C ARG A 194 -2.64 -4.49 20.36
N GLN A 195 -3.68 -4.86 19.61
CA GLN A 195 -5.01 -4.23 19.72
C GLN A 195 -5.60 -4.39 21.12
N SER A 196 -5.45 -5.58 21.73
CA SER A 196 -5.83 -5.82 23.14
C SER A 196 -5.10 -4.88 24.12
N ALA A 197 -3.78 -4.71 23.93
CA ALA A 197 -3.00 -3.80 24.75
C ALA A 197 -3.37 -2.32 24.54
N ILE A 198 -3.78 -1.94 23.32
CA ILE A 198 -4.27 -0.59 23.02
C ILE A 198 -5.62 -0.35 23.73
N ALA A 199 -6.57 -1.29 23.61
CA ALA A 199 -7.88 -1.20 24.28
C ALA A 199 -7.75 -1.14 25.81
N ALA A 200 -6.77 -1.88 26.37
CA ALA A 200 -6.54 -1.86 27.82
C ALA A 200 -6.09 -0.49 28.34
N ARG A 201 -5.43 0.34 27.54
CA ARG A 201 -5.08 1.73 27.91
C ARG A 201 -6.31 2.62 28.03
N ASP A 202 -7.38 2.29 27.29
CA ASP A 202 -8.67 2.98 27.35
C ASP A 202 -9.62 2.31 28.37
N GLY A 203 -9.10 1.44 29.24
CA GLY A 203 -9.86 0.74 30.29
C GLY A 203 -10.75 -0.40 29.79
N VAL A 204 -10.62 -0.81 28.51
CA VAL A 204 -11.42 -1.88 27.91
C VAL A 204 -10.61 -3.17 27.78
N LYS A 205 -11.08 -4.26 28.41
CA LYS A 205 -10.43 -5.56 28.32
C LYS A 205 -10.97 -6.35 27.12
N LEU A 206 -10.17 -6.51 26.08
CA LEU A 206 -10.44 -7.37 24.92
C LEU A 206 -9.46 -8.55 24.91
N ASP A 207 -9.98 -9.76 25.04
CA ASP A 207 -9.15 -10.96 25.00
C ASP A 207 -8.77 -11.32 23.56
N PRO A 208 -7.46 -11.51 23.23
CA PRO A 208 -7.00 -11.83 21.88
C PRO A 208 -7.60 -13.10 21.29
N ALA A 209 -7.89 -14.13 22.11
CA ALA A 209 -8.53 -15.36 21.64
C ALA A 209 -9.98 -15.12 21.21
N SER A 210 -10.70 -14.28 21.97
CA SER A 210 -12.06 -13.85 21.60
C SER A 210 -12.07 -13.03 20.32
N MET A 211 -11.16 -12.08 20.18
CA MET A 211 -10.98 -11.32 18.93
C MET A 211 -10.66 -12.24 17.75
N GLY A 212 -9.82 -13.26 17.94
CA GLY A 212 -9.50 -14.25 16.91
C GLY A 212 -10.73 -15.07 16.47
N ARG A 213 -11.62 -15.43 17.40
CA ARG A 213 -12.91 -16.08 17.09
C ARG A 213 -13.83 -15.15 16.31
N TRP A 214 -13.94 -13.87 16.71
CA TRP A 214 -14.75 -12.89 15.99
C TRP A 214 -14.26 -12.68 14.55
N VAL A 215 -12.94 -12.62 14.33
CA VAL A 215 -12.38 -12.56 12.98
C VAL A 215 -12.83 -13.74 12.12
N GLY A 216 -12.81 -14.97 12.67
CA GLY A 216 -13.28 -16.16 11.95
C GLY A 216 -14.79 -16.17 11.70
N GLN A 217 -15.59 -15.70 12.65
CA GLN A 217 -17.05 -15.60 12.48
C GLN A 217 -17.45 -14.53 11.47
N CYS A 218 -16.75 -13.40 11.45
CA CYS A 218 -16.96 -12.37 10.44
C CYS A 218 -16.60 -12.86 9.04
N GLU A 219 -15.51 -13.63 8.90
CA GLU A 219 -15.12 -14.20 7.62
C GLU A 219 -16.17 -15.20 7.10
N ALA A 220 -16.60 -16.13 7.94
CA ALA A 220 -17.64 -17.09 7.58
C ALA A 220 -18.96 -16.40 7.19
N LEU A 221 -19.32 -15.32 7.87
CA LEU A 221 -20.50 -14.52 7.51
C LEU A 221 -20.33 -13.81 6.16
N CYS A 222 -19.11 -13.37 5.83
CA CYS A 222 -18.79 -12.69 4.58
C CYS A 222 -18.45 -13.66 3.42
N GLU A 223 -18.45 -14.99 3.62
CA GLU A 223 -18.11 -15.95 2.57
C GLU A 223 -18.93 -15.77 1.27
N PRO A 224 -20.28 -15.62 1.30
CA PRO A 224 -21.06 -15.38 0.09
C PRO A 224 -20.67 -14.08 -0.62
N LEU A 225 -20.28 -13.06 0.13
CA LEU A 225 -19.86 -11.77 -0.41
C LEU A 225 -18.46 -11.86 -1.06
N THR A 226 -17.55 -12.62 -0.46
CA THR A 226 -16.23 -12.88 -1.06
C THR A 226 -16.33 -13.72 -2.33
N GLU A 227 -17.30 -14.63 -2.39
CA GLU A 227 -17.59 -15.38 -3.61
C GLU A 227 -18.17 -14.48 -4.71
N ALA A 228 -19.11 -13.57 -4.37
CA ALA A 228 -19.60 -12.58 -5.32
C ALA A 228 -18.49 -11.68 -5.85
N LEU A 229 -17.53 -11.28 -4.97
CA LEU A 229 -16.35 -10.54 -5.37
C LEU A 229 -15.45 -11.36 -6.32
N ARG A 230 -15.27 -12.65 -6.06
CA ARG A 230 -14.54 -13.56 -6.94
C ARG A 230 -15.17 -13.61 -8.33
N VAL A 231 -16.48 -13.86 -8.39
CA VAL A 231 -17.24 -13.94 -9.65
C VAL A 231 -17.08 -12.63 -10.44
N TYR A 232 -17.24 -11.49 -9.80
CA TYR A 232 -17.04 -10.19 -10.45
C TYR A 232 -15.59 -10.01 -10.94
N THR A 233 -14.60 -10.35 -10.11
CA THR A 233 -13.19 -10.22 -10.47
C THR A 233 -12.84 -11.08 -11.69
N MET A 234 -13.37 -12.30 -11.77
CA MET A 234 -13.11 -13.22 -12.88
C MET A 234 -13.89 -12.88 -14.16
N ALA A 235 -14.96 -12.09 -14.08
CA ALA A 235 -15.80 -11.72 -15.22
C ALA A 235 -15.17 -10.55 -16.01
N THR A 236 -13.96 -10.72 -16.51
CA THR A 236 -13.22 -9.71 -17.27
C THR A 236 -12.37 -10.36 -18.38
N PHE A 237 -11.97 -9.56 -19.35
CA PHE A 237 -11.07 -9.99 -20.42
C PHE A 237 -9.61 -10.13 -19.98
N LYS A 238 -9.17 -9.34 -18.99
CA LYS A 238 -7.79 -9.28 -18.53
C LYS A 238 -7.75 -9.38 -17.00
N LEU A 239 -6.87 -10.24 -16.49
CA LEU A 239 -6.53 -10.35 -15.08
C LEU A 239 -5.04 -10.16 -14.87
N HIS A 240 -4.68 -9.48 -13.80
CA HIS A 240 -3.34 -9.52 -13.25
C HIS A 240 -3.28 -10.58 -12.14
N ALA A 241 -2.24 -11.40 -12.13
CA ALA A 241 -2.06 -12.43 -11.11
C ALA A 241 -0.64 -12.46 -10.58
N ASP A 242 -0.50 -12.76 -9.30
CA ASP A 242 0.78 -12.97 -8.63
C ASP A 242 0.56 -13.81 -7.36
N ASP A 243 1.63 -14.28 -6.72
CA ASP A 243 1.56 -14.99 -5.46
C ASP A 243 2.66 -14.57 -4.48
N THR A 244 2.39 -14.68 -3.19
CA THR A 244 3.38 -14.40 -2.16
C THR A 244 3.38 -15.48 -1.08
N PRO A 245 4.57 -15.87 -0.53
CA PRO A 245 4.61 -16.84 0.56
C PRO A 245 4.01 -16.26 1.84
N ILE A 246 3.31 -17.09 2.60
CA ILE A 246 2.87 -16.82 3.96
C ILE A 246 3.33 -17.95 4.89
N PRO A 247 4.06 -17.66 5.98
CA PRO A 247 4.36 -18.67 6.99
C PRO A 247 3.07 -19.11 7.69
N VAL A 248 2.90 -20.41 7.89
CA VAL A 248 1.75 -21.02 8.57
C VAL A 248 2.25 -21.90 9.71
N LEU A 249 1.67 -21.74 10.89
CA LEU A 249 2.04 -22.56 12.05
C LEU A 249 1.73 -24.04 11.77
N ALA A 250 2.69 -24.89 12.02
CA ALA A 250 2.58 -26.34 11.89
C ALA A 250 2.91 -27.00 13.24
N PRO A 251 1.92 -27.16 14.13
CA PRO A 251 2.15 -27.75 15.47
C PRO A 251 2.86 -29.10 15.36
N GLY A 252 3.84 -29.33 16.24
CA GLY A 252 4.66 -30.54 16.26
C GLY A 252 5.91 -30.51 15.38
N ASN A 253 6.00 -29.62 14.39
CA ASN A 253 7.13 -29.61 13.42
C ASN A 253 8.27 -28.65 13.78
N ARG A 254 8.19 -27.91 14.88
CA ARG A 254 9.17 -26.88 15.30
C ARG A 254 9.48 -25.79 14.26
N LYS A 255 8.84 -25.83 13.09
CA LYS A 255 8.99 -24.87 11.97
C LYS A 255 7.61 -24.55 11.41
N THR A 256 7.46 -23.33 10.93
CA THR A 256 6.31 -22.98 10.09
C THR A 256 6.46 -23.66 8.73
N ARG A 257 5.33 -24.05 8.13
CA ARG A 257 5.28 -24.39 6.70
C ARG A 257 5.01 -23.12 5.88
N THR A 258 5.29 -23.19 4.60
CA THR A 258 5.06 -22.07 3.68
C THR A 258 3.80 -22.34 2.87
N GLY A 259 2.72 -21.63 3.20
CA GLY A 259 1.55 -21.51 2.34
C GLY A 259 1.72 -20.35 1.34
N ARG A 260 0.72 -20.13 0.52
CA ARG A 260 0.68 -19.07 -0.49
C ARG A 260 -0.61 -18.26 -0.41
N LEU A 261 -0.48 -16.96 -0.62
CA LEU A 261 -1.58 -16.09 -0.96
C LEU A 261 -1.44 -15.71 -2.44
N TRP A 262 -2.44 -16.07 -3.21
CA TRP A 262 -2.60 -15.70 -4.62
C TRP A 262 -3.45 -14.47 -4.70
N VAL A 263 -3.16 -13.59 -5.66
CA VAL A 263 -3.94 -12.41 -5.91
C VAL A 263 -4.36 -12.35 -7.38
N TYR A 264 -5.58 -11.93 -7.61
CA TYR A 264 -6.14 -11.68 -8.94
C TYR A 264 -6.75 -10.29 -8.94
N VAL A 265 -6.30 -9.44 -9.87
CA VAL A 265 -6.72 -8.03 -9.93
C VAL A 265 -7.40 -7.77 -11.27
N ARG A 266 -8.63 -7.27 -11.20
CA ARG A 266 -9.36 -6.66 -12.29
C ARG A 266 -9.27 -5.15 -12.13
N ASP A 267 -8.51 -4.48 -12.99
CA ASP A 267 -8.42 -3.02 -13.02
C ASP A 267 -8.08 -2.56 -14.44
N ASP A 268 -9.00 -1.88 -15.07
CA ASP A 268 -8.89 -1.32 -16.41
C ASP A 268 -8.93 0.22 -16.41
N SER A 269 -8.80 0.86 -15.23
CA SER A 269 -8.81 2.32 -15.06
C SER A 269 -7.71 3.00 -15.89
N ARG A 270 -6.54 2.36 -16.01
CA ARG A 270 -5.42 2.86 -16.83
C ARG A 270 -5.70 2.89 -18.32
N SER A 271 -6.71 2.16 -18.79
CA SER A 271 -7.21 2.18 -20.17
C SER A 271 -8.50 2.99 -20.33
N GLY A 272 -8.82 3.85 -19.35
CA GLY A 272 -9.98 4.74 -19.36
C GLY A 272 -11.31 4.07 -19.03
N SER A 273 -11.30 2.86 -18.47
CA SER A 273 -12.54 2.20 -18.01
C SER A 273 -13.07 2.85 -16.73
N THR A 274 -14.39 2.92 -16.61
CA THR A 274 -15.13 3.34 -15.41
C THR A 274 -15.65 2.17 -14.59
N GLU A 275 -15.40 0.92 -15.04
CA GLU A 275 -15.78 -0.27 -14.29
C GLU A 275 -15.04 -0.32 -12.97
N PRO A 276 -15.71 -0.65 -11.86
CA PRO A 276 -15.07 -0.74 -10.55
C PRO A 276 -13.89 -1.71 -10.55
N ALA A 277 -12.77 -1.28 -10.04
CA ALA A 277 -11.63 -2.16 -9.85
C ALA A 277 -11.90 -3.15 -8.71
N ALA A 278 -11.41 -4.38 -8.84
CA ALA A 278 -11.60 -5.42 -7.84
C ALA A 278 -10.32 -6.24 -7.65
N VAL A 279 -10.12 -6.71 -6.43
CA VAL A 279 -9.05 -7.64 -6.10
C VAL A 279 -9.63 -8.81 -5.29
N TRP A 280 -9.31 -10.01 -5.75
CA TRP A 280 -9.64 -11.24 -5.05
C TRP A 280 -8.35 -11.97 -4.65
N PHE A 281 -8.33 -12.45 -3.40
CA PHE A 281 -7.24 -13.26 -2.88
C PHE A 281 -7.70 -14.69 -2.63
N ALA A 282 -6.82 -15.64 -2.85
CA ALA A 282 -7.00 -17.03 -2.48
C ALA A 282 -5.80 -17.55 -1.68
N TYR A 283 -6.06 -18.48 -0.77
CA TYR A 283 -5.02 -19.15 0.00
C TYR A 283 -4.78 -20.56 -0.55
N SER A 284 -3.53 -21.03 -0.49
CA SER A 284 -3.19 -22.43 -0.70
C SER A 284 -2.08 -22.91 0.24
N PRO A 285 -2.07 -24.21 0.59
CA PRO A 285 -1.06 -24.77 1.50
C PRO A 285 0.33 -24.89 0.90
N ASP A 286 0.46 -24.81 -0.42
CA ASP A 286 1.72 -24.87 -1.17
C ASP A 286 1.65 -24.03 -2.48
N ARG A 287 2.74 -24.02 -3.28
CA ARG A 287 2.83 -23.27 -4.55
C ARG A 287 2.59 -24.15 -5.79
N LYS A 288 1.82 -25.21 -5.74
CA LYS A 288 1.58 -26.06 -6.91
C LYS A 288 0.68 -25.40 -7.95
N GLY A 289 0.92 -25.68 -9.22
CA GLY A 289 0.14 -25.14 -10.35
C GLY A 289 -1.35 -25.52 -10.34
N ILE A 290 -1.72 -26.59 -9.64
CA ILE A 290 -3.14 -26.99 -9.49
C ILE A 290 -4.00 -25.89 -8.84
N HIS A 291 -3.41 -25.07 -7.94
CA HIS A 291 -4.16 -24.02 -7.27
C HIS A 291 -4.61 -22.92 -8.26
N PRO A 292 -3.73 -22.25 -9.01
CA PRO A 292 -4.17 -21.29 -10.00
C PRO A 292 -5.02 -21.92 -11.12
N GLN A 293 -4.80 -23.19 -11.48
CA GLN A 293 -5.68 -23.92 -12.41
C GLN A 293 -7.11 -24.00 -11.88
N THR A 294 -7.28 -24.32 -10.59
CA THR A 294 -8.60 -24.35 -9.94
C THR A 294 -9.21 -22.95 -9.85
N HIS A 295 -8.43 -21.95 -9.46
CA HIS A 295 -8.91 -20.57 -9.32
C HIS A 295 -9.41 -19.98 -10.65
N LEU A 296 -8.73 -20.32 -11.76
CA LEU A 296 -8.97 -19.80 -13.11
C LEU A 296 -9.73 -20.79 -14.02
N ALA A 297 -10.36 -21.83 -13.46
CA ALA A 297 -11.03 -22.86 -14.24
C ALA A 297 -12.07 -22.33 -15.24
N GLY A 298 -12.81 -21.27 -14.88
CA GLY A 298 -13.81 -20.63 -15.73
C GLY A 298 -13.34 -19.35 -16.43
N PHE A 299 -12.08 -18.95 -16.27
CA PHE A 299 -11.57 -17.71 -16.86
C PHE A 299 -11.13 -17.92 -18.32
N GLU A 300 -11.48 -16.97 -19.17
CA GLU A 300 -11.05 -16.88 -20.58
C GLU A 300 -10.55 -15.46 -20.86
N GLY A 301 -9.37 -15.32 -21.49
CA GLY A 301 -8.83 -14.00 -21.80
C GLY A 301 -7.32 -13.90 -21.59
N ILE A 302 -6.85 -12.78 -21.05
CA ILE A 302 -5.44 -12.50 -20.85
C ILE A 302 -5.10 -12.57 -19.38
N LEU A 303 -4.12 -13.40 -19.05
CA LEU A 303 -3.51 -13.45 -17.72
C LEU A 303 -2.16 -12.74 -17.75
N GLN A 304 -2.06 -11.63 -17.05
CA GLN A 304 -0.81 -10.90 -16.86
C GLN A 304 -0.17 -11.32 -15.55
N ALA A 305 0.96 -12.02 -15.64
CA ALA A 305 1.64 -12.60 -14.48
C ALA A 305 3.17 -12.56 -14.66
N ASP A 306 3.88 -12.99 -13.61
CA ASP A 306 5.29 -13.34 -13.72
C ASP A 306 5.44 -14.68 -14.50
N ALA A 307 6.67 -15.00 -14.88
CA ALA A 307 6.96 -16.25 -15.59
C ALA A 307 7.00 -17.48 -14.65
N TYR A 308 6.09 -17.56 -13.69
CA TYR A 308 6.00 -18.71 -12.80
C TYR A 308 5.50 -19.94 -13.56
N GLY A 309 6.30 -21.02 -13.57
CA GLY A 309 5.99 -22.25 -14.32
C GLY A 309 4.66 -22.94 -13.94
N GLY A 310 4.10 -22.65 -12.76
CA GLY A 310 2.79 -23.17 -12.35
C GLY A 310 1.61 -22.61 -13.16
N PHE A 311 1.81 -21.54 -13.93
CA PHE A 311 0.81 -21.00 -14.86
C PHE A 311 0.86 -21.64 -16.25
N ASN A 312 1.93 -22.35 -16.61
CA ASN A 312 2.14 -22.85 -17.97
C ASN A 312 0.98 -23.69 -18.50
N ASP A 313 0.41 -24.56 -17.67
CA ASP A 313 -0.71 -25.43 -18.07
C ASP A 313 -1.98 -24.65 -18.40
N LEU A 314 -2.14 -23.43 -17.85
CA LEU A 314 -3.26 -22.55 -18.14
C LEU A 314 -3.24 -22.01 -19.58
N TYR A 315 -2.05 -21.87 -20.15
CA TYR A 315 -1.85 -21.33 -21.50
C TYR A 315 -2.01 -22.41 -22.58
N VAL A 316 -2.01 -23.68 -22.20
CA VAL A 316 -2.24 -24.80 -23.14
C VAL A 316 -3.68 -24.74 -23.65
N GLY A 317 -3.85 -24.78 -24.98
CA GLY A 317 -5.18 -24.72 -25.62
C GLY A 317 -5.69 -23.31 -25.94
N GLY A 318 -4.98 -22.25 -25.56
CA GLY A 318 -5.24 -20.87 -26.02
C GLY A 318 -6.45 -20.17 -25.40
N ARG A 319 -7.16 -20.80 -24.46
CA ARG A 319 -8.25 -20.16 -23.71
C ARG A 319 -7.76 -18.98 -22.89
N ILE A 320 -6.59 -19.12 -22.30
CA ILE A 320 -5.90 -18.04 -21.58
C ILE A 320 -4.61 -17.74 -22.34
N ARG A 321 -4.40 -16.45 -22.67
CA ARG A 321 -3.16 -15.97 -23.28
C ARG A 321 -2.28 -15.32 -22.22
N GLU A 322 -0.99 -15.64 -22.26
CA GLU A 322 0.00 -15.07 -21.37
C GLU A 322 0.38 -13.64 -21.77
N ALA A 323 0.36 -12.71 -20.81
CA ALA A 323 1.02 -11.41 -20.92
C ALA A 323 2.10 -11.32 -19.84
N ALA A 324 3.35 -11.13 -20.27
CA ALA A 324 4.49 -11.06 -19.35
C ALA A 324 4.75 -9.63 -18.83
N CYS A 325 5.67 -9.52 -17.88
CA CYS A 325 5.96 -8.29 -17.15
C CYS A 325 7.33 -7.73 -17.52
N TRP A 326 7.38 -6.53 -18.11
CA TRP A 326 8.63 -5.83 -18.42
C TRP A 326 9.40 -5.40 -17.16
N ASP A 327 8.74 -5.19 -16.01
CA ASP A 327 9.45 -4.89 -14.75
C ASP A 327 10.38 -6.04 -14.34
N HIS A 328 9.95 -7.30 -14.52
CA HIS A 328 10.81 -8.47 -14.27
C HIS A 328 11.96 -8.55 -15.27
N ALA A 329 11.69 -8.39 -16.57
CA ALA A 329 12.74 -8.38 -17.59
C ALA A 329 13.79 -7.27 -17.33
N ARG A 330 13.32 -6.06 -16.99
CA ARG A 330 14.17 -4.93 -16.63
C ARG A 330 14.97 -5.19 -15.36
N ARG A 331 14.35 -5.77 -14.33
CA ARG A 331 14.99 -6.06 -13.04
C ARG A 331 16.17 -7.00 -13.20
N TYR A 332 16.04 -8.08 -13.99
CA TYR A 332 17.16 -9.00 -14.24
C TYR A 332 18.36 -8.31 -14.86
N ILE A 333 18.16 -7.41 -15.83
CA ILE A 333 19.23 -6.63 -16.46
C ILE A 333 19.80 -5.60 -15.49
N TYR A 334 18.93 -4.92 -14.74
CA TYR A 334 19.31 -3.92 -13.74
C TYR A 334 20.15 -4.52 -12.61
N ASP A 335 19.79 -5.71 -12.12
CA ASP A 335 20.56 -6.41 -11.08
C ASP A 335 21.97 -6.78 -11.57
N VAL A 336 22.15 -7.06 -12.86
CA VAL A 336 23.47 -7.25 -13.46
C VAL A 336 24.21 -5.90 -13.54
N HIS A 337 23.53 -4.83 -13.95
CA HIS A 337 24.13 -3.50 -14.06
C HIS A 337 24.65 -2.99 -12.71
N VAL A 338 23.87 -3.16 -11.64
CA VAL A 338 24.29 -2.73 -10.28
C VAL A 338 25.55 -3.47 -9.80
N ARG A 339 25.71 -4.77 -10.15
CA ARG A 339 26.87 -5.57 -9.75
C ARG A 339 28.08 -5.29 -10.66
N THR A 340 27.85 -5.15 -11.95
CA THR A 340 28.90 -4.99 -12.96
C THR A 340 28.39 -4.04 -14.03
N PRO A 341 28.49 -2.72 -13.82
CA PRO A 341 28.09 -1.73 -14.81
C PRO A 341 28.88 -1.89 -16.10
N THR A 342 28.17 -1.95 -17.22
CA THR A 342 28.75 -1.98 -18.57
C THR A 342 27.90 -1.13 -19.51
N GLU A 343 28.47 -0.65 -20.61
CA GLU A 343 27.71 0.07 -21.64
C GLU A 343 26.55 -0.79 -22.19
N ALA A 344 26.73 -2.10 -22.27
CA ALA A 344 25.70 -3.02 -22.73
C ALA A 344 24.48 -3.07 -21.77
N THR A 345 24.72 -3.12 -20.45
CA THR A 345 23.63 -3.12 -19.46
C THR A 345 22.95 -1.77 -19.38
N LYS A 346 23.71 -0.66 -19.49
CA LYS A 346 23.18 0.70 -19.53
C LYS A 346 22.27 0.88 -20.75
N HIS A 347 22.75 0.54 -21.94
CA HIS A 347 21.97 0.63 -23.17
C HIS A 347 20.65 -0.16 -23.12
N ALA A 348 20.68 -1.37 -22.59
CA ALA A 348 19.45 -2.16 -22.42
C ALA A 348 18.43 -1.49 -21.49
N ILE A 349 18.90 -0.90 -20.39
CA ILE A 349 18.05 -0.19 -19.42
C ILE A 349 17.44 1.05 -20.06
N GLU A 350 18.21 1.79 -20.87
CA GLU A 350 17.76 2.98 -21.60
C GLU A 350 16.66 2.61 -22.61
N LEU A 351 16.90 1.60 -23.46
CA LEU A 351 15.89 1.13 -24.43
C LEU A 351 14.58 0.67 -23.76
N ILE A 352 14.68 -0.06 -22.66
CA ILE A 352 13.49 -0.45 -21.90
C ILE A 352 12.84 0.78 -21.27
N GLY A 353 13.64 1.78 -20.84
CA GLY A 353 13.15 3.05 -20.31
C GLY A 353 12.29 3.82 -21.30
N GLU A 354 12.62 3.79 -22.60
CA GLU A 354 11.83 4.42 -23.65
C GLU A 354 10.40 3.85 -23.72
N LEU A 355 10.23 2.52 -23.55
CA LEU A 355 8.91 1.89 -23.50
C LEU A 355 8.06 2.46 -22.34
N TYR A 356 8.67 2.63 -21.16
CA TYR A 356 7.98 3.21 -20.00
C TYR A 356 7.65 4.70 -20.19
N GLY A 357 8.50 5.45 -20.89
CA GLY A 357 8.21 6.83 -21.29
C GLY A 357 6.95 6.91 -22.15
N ILE A 358 6.85 6.04 -23.18
CA ILE A 358 5.66 5.97 -24.04
C ILE A 358 4.41 5.62 -23.21
N GLU A 359 4.51 4.65 -22.31
CA GLU A 359 3.38 4.23 -21.46
C GLU A 359 2.93 5.34 -20.49
N ALA A 360 3.87 6.15 -19.98
CA ALA A 360 3.53 7.30 -19.13
C ALA A 360 2.65 8.32 -19.87
N ASP A 361 2.96 8.59 -21.14
CA ASP A 361 2.23 9.55 -21.99
C ASP A 361 0.78 9.11 -22.28
N ILE A 362 0.53 7.80 -22.30
CA ILE A 362 -0.76 7.23 -22.69
C ILE A 362 -1.56 6.64 -21.51
N ARG A 363 -1.08 6.80 -20.31
CA ARG A 363 -1.80 6.34 -19.11
C ARG A 363 -3.15 7.06 -18.97
N GLY A 364 -4.22 6.30 -18.71
CA GLY A 364 -5.59 6.83 -18.58
C GLY A 364 -6.26 7.16 -19.91
N LYS A 365 -5.57 6.99 -21.05
CA LYS A 365 -6.17 7.15 -22.37
C LYS A 365 -7.02 5.93 -22.74
N PRO A 366 -8.05 6.12 -23.61
CA PRO A 366 -8.85 5.01 -24.11
C PRO A 366 -8.00 3.91 -24.76
N ALA A 367 -8.43 2.66 -24.63
CA ALA A 367 -7.70 1.50 -25.13
C ALA A 367 -7.30 1.61 -26.61
N ALA A 368 -8.19 2.12 -27.47
CA ALA A 368 -7.91 2.33 -28.89
C ALA A 368 -6.76 3.32 -29.14
N GLU A 369 -6.70 4.40 -28.36
CA GLU A 369 -5.60 5.38 -28.45
C GLU A 369 -4.29 4.78 -27.96
N ARG A 370 -4.31 4.07 -26.85
CA ARG A 370 -3.13 3.34 -26.33
C ARG A 370 -2.60 2.36 -27.35
N LEU A 371 -3.46 1.55 -27.95
CA LEU A 371 -3.07 0.61 -29.00
C LEU A 371 -2.40 1.30 -30.18
N ARG A 372 -3.02 2.37 -30.70
CA ARG A 372 -2.50 3.13 -31.83
C ARG A 372 -1.09 3.69 -31.54
N VAL A 373 -0.89 4.30 -30.37
CA VAL A 373 0.42 4.87 -29.97
C VAL A 373 1.47 3.77 -29.80
N ARG A 374 1.12 2.64 -29.18
CA ARG A 374 2.03 1.49 -29.01
C ARG A 374 2.47 0.91 -30.35
N GLN A 375 1.54 0.77 -31.31
CA GLN A 375 1.89 0.31 -32.65
C GLN A 375 2.80 1.29 -33.39
N GLN A 376 2.62 2.58 -33.20
CA GLN A 376 3.44 3.61 -33.85
C GLN A 376 4.81 3.83 -33.18
N LYS A 377 4.87 3.81 -31.83
CA LYS A 377 6.07 4.17 -31.08
C LYS A 377 6.73 2.98 -30.40
N SER A 378 5.98 2.09 -29.75
CA SER A 378 6.57 1.00 -28.96
C SER A 378 7.07 -0.16 -29.83
N LEU A 379 6.39 -0.52 -30.91
CA LEU A 379 6.82 -1.61 -31.80
C LEU A 379 8.20 -1.36 -32.45
N PRO A 380 8.55 -0.17 -32.94
CA PRO A 380 9.91 0.11 -33.41
C PRO A 380 10.97 -0.08 -32.33
N VAL A 381 10.73 0.41 -31.11
CA VAL A 381 11.64 0.24 -29.97
C VAL A 381 11.77 -1.24 -29.60
N LEU A 382 10.68 -2.00 -29.55
CA LEU A 382 10.69 -3.44 -29.30
C LEU A 382 11.49 -4.20 -30.37
N THR A 383 11.37 -3.80 -31.63
CA THR A 383 12.14 -4.38 -32.73
C THR A 383 13.65 -4.15 -32.53
N ALA A 384 14.03 -2.93 -32.13
CA ALA A 384 15.42 -2.58 -31.82
C ALA A 384 15.93 -3.37 -30.60
N ILE A 385 15.14 -3.47 -29.53
CA ILE A 385 15.47 -4.28 -28.33
C ILE A 385 15.71 -5.74 -28.72
N LYS A 386 14.82 -6.34 -29.51
CA LYS A 386 14.95 -7.75 -29.91
C LYS A 386 16.20 -7.99 -30.73
N ALA A 387 16.47 -7.13 -31.70
CA ALA A 387 17.66 -7.22 -32.55
C ALA A 387 18.93 -7.13 -31.71
N TRP A 388 19.00 -6.12 -30.83
CA TRP A 388 20.13 -5.91 -29.94
C TRP A 388 20.33 -7.09 -28.97
N MET A 389 19.25 -7.59 -28.33
CA MET A 389 19.32 -8.74 -27.42
C MET A 389 19.82 -10.00 -28.14
N THR A 390 19.34 -10.25 -29.36
CA THR A 390 19.72 -11.40 -30.18
C THR A 390 21.18 -11.35 -30.57
N GLU A 391 21.67 -10.20 -31.02
CA GLU A 391 23.07 -9.98 -31.36
C GLU A 391 23.95 -10.12 -30.10
N LYS A 392 23.57 -9.44 -29.04
CA LYS A 392 24.35 -9.40 -27.80
C LYS A 392 24.50 -10.77 -27.14
N VAL A 393 23.43 -11.57 -27.06
CA VAL A 393 23.49 -12.91 -26.45
C VAL A 393 24.42 -13.85 -27.22
N ALA A 394 24.56 -13.67 -28.52
CA ALA A 394 25.48 -14.47 -29.35
C ALA A 394 26.97 -14.16 -29.04
N THR A 395 27.30 -12.98 -28.56
CA THR A 395 28.66 -12.55 -28.18
C THR A 395 29.03 -12.85 -26.73
N LEU A 396 28.07 -13.26 -25.90
CA LEU A 396 28.27 -13.47 -24.47
C LEU A 396 28.45 -14.97 -24.14
N SER A 397 29.26 -15.25 -23.11
CA SER A 397 29.31 -16.60 -22.54
C SER A 397 27.92 -17.02 -22.06
N ALA A 398 27.53 -18.26 -22.33
CA ALA A 398 26.26 -18.84 -21.87
C ALA A 398 26.07 -18.79 -20.35
N LYS A 399 27.15 -18.73 -19.58
CA LYS A 399 27.17 -18.70 -18.12
C LYS A 399 27.10 -17.27 -17.57
N SER A 400 27.25 -16.23 -18.41
CA SER A 400 27.22 -14.83 -17.92
C SER A 400 25.82 -14.46 -17.42
N GLU A 401 25.76 -13.67 -16.36
CA GLU A 401 24.48 -13.21 -15.77
C GLU A 401 23.68 -12.36 -16.78
N LEU A 402 24.37 -11.52 -17.57
CA LEU A 402 23.72 -10.74 -18.62
C LEU A 402 23.11 -11.65 -19.71
N ALA A 403 23.81 -12.71 -20.11
CA ALA A 403 23.24 -13.66 -21.08
C ALA A 403 22.01 -14.38 -20.54
N LYS A 404 21.98 -14.71 -19.24
CA LYS A 404 20.79 -15.27 -18.58
C LYS A 404 19.62 -14.30 -18.56
N ALA A 405 19.87 -13.02 -18.22
CA ALA A 405 18.86 -11.97 -18.20
C ALA A 405 18.26 -11.71 -19.60
N ILE A 406 19.12 -11.68 -20.63
CA ILE A 406 18.68 -11.52 -22.02
C ILE A 406 17.86 -12.74 -22.48
N ARG A 407 18.32 -13.97 -22.19
CA ARG A 407 17.56 -15.19 -22.55
C ARG A 407 16.20 -15.24 -21.86
N TYR A 408 16.09 -14.83 -20.61
CA TYR A 408 14.80 -14.70 -19.95
C TYR A 408 13.85 -13.84 -20.78
N SER A 409 14.26 -12.65 -21.20
CA SER A 409 13.46 -11.75 -22.00
C SER A 409 13.13 -12.33 -23.39
N LEU A 410 14.09 -12.96 -24.05
CA LEU A 410 13.88 -13.58 -25.37
C LEU A 410 12.94 -14.79 -25.30
N ASN A 411 13.00 -15.60 -24.25
CA ASN A 411 12.10 -16.75 -24.04
C ASN A 411 10.64 -16.30 -23.82
N GLN A 412 10.45 -15.15 -23.18
CA GLN A 412 9.14 -14.57 -22.90
C GLN A 412 8.71 -13.54 -23.96
N TRP A 413 9.42 -13.45 -25.10
CA TRP A 413 9.28 -12.33 -26.04
C TRP A 413 7.85 -12.13 -26.53
N ASN A 414 7.17 -13.19 -26.92
CA ASN A 414 5.80 -13.12 -27.45
C ASN A 414 4.82 -12.61 -26.37
N ALA A 415 4.97 -13.04 -25.12
CA ALA A 415 4.18 -12.58 -24.00
C ALA A 415 4.53 -11.12 -23.59
N LEU A 416 5.81 -10.71 -23.73
CA LEU A 416 6.26 -9.35 -23.44
C LEU A 416 5.76 -8.31 -24.46
N VAL A 417 5.52 -8.69 -25.71
CA VAL A 417 5.03 -7.77 -26.75
C VAL A 417 3.52 -7.75 -26.86
N LEU A 418 2.81 -8.65 -26.19
CA LEU A 418 1.37 -8.80 -26.28
C LEU A 418 0.60 -7.51 -25.94
N TYR A 419 1.14 -6.65 -25.07
CA TYR A 419 0.51 -5.38 -24.71
C TYR A 419 0.39 -4.40 -25.92
N CYS A 420 1.12 -4.64 -27.01
CA CYS A 420 0.97 -3.91 -28.25
C CYS A 420 -0.13 -4.45 -29.17
N GLU A 421 -0.81 -5.55 -28.81
CA GLU A 421 -1.95 -6.10 -29.55
C GLU A 421 -3.30 -5.61 -29.02
N ASP A 422 -3.37 -5.24 -27.74
CA ASP A 422 -4.59 -4.71 -27.12
C ASP A 422 -4.26 -3.57 -26.14
N GLY A 423 -4.94 -2.45 -26.29
CA GLY A 423 -4.71 -1.26 -25.47
C GLY A 423 -5.06 -1.41 -23.99
N ARG A 424 -5.82 -2.45 -23.61
CA ARG A 424 -6.17 -2.75 -22.21
C ARG A 424 -5.06 -3.45 -21.45
N ILE A 425 -4.15 -4.16 -22.14
CA ILE A 425 -3.05 -4.87 -21.50
C ILE A 425 -2.03 -3.86 -20.98
N GLU A 426 -1.45 -4.13 -19.81
CA GLU A 426 -0.41 -3.29 -19.23
C GLU A 426 1.00 -3.77 -19.65
N ILE A 427 1.98 -2.87 -19.61
CA ILE A 427 3.38 -3.23 -19.85
C ILE A 427 3.96 -4.06 -18.71
N SER A 428 3.38 -3.96 -17.50
CA SER A 428 3.89 -4.62 -16.29
C SER A 428 2.78 -5.20 -15.42
N ASN A 429 3.18 -6.08 -14.49
CA ASN A 429 2.29 -6.70 -13.51
C ASN A 429 2.19 -5.92 -12.21
N ALA A 430 2.53 -4.62 -12.20
CA ALA A 430 2.58 -3.78 -11.01
C ALA A 430 1.26 -3.74 -10.22
N LEU A 431 0.10 -3.94 -10.86
CA LEU A 431 -1.20 -3.98 -10.18
C LEU A 431 -1.29 -5.15 -9.19
N ALA A 432 -0.89 -6.35 -9.59
CA ALA A 432 -0.86 -7.51 -8.69
C ALA A 432 0.23 -7.37 -7.63
N GLU A 433 1.43 -6.89 -7.99
CA GLU A 433 2.52 -6.65 -7.04
C GLU A 433 2.12 -5.65 -5.94
N ASN A 434 1.45 -4.55 -6.33
CA ASN A 434 0.94 -3.54 -5.39
C ASN A 434 -0.16 -4.11 -4.48
N ALA A 435 -1.06 -4.96 -5.02
CA ALA A 435 -2.08 -5.60 -4.22
C ALA A 435 -1.48 -6.54 -3.15
N LEU A 436 -0.35 -7.20 -3.44
CA LEU A 436 0.39 -8.05 -2.47
C LEU A 436 1.17 -7.25 -1.41
N ARG A 437 1.32 -5.94 -1.56
CA ARG A 437 2.08 -5.11 -0.61
C ARG A 437 1.52 -5.17 0.81
N CYS A 438 0.18 -5.23 0.97
CA CYS A 438 -0.46 -5.40 2.28
C CYS A 438 -0.02 -6.69 3.00
N VAL A 439 0.14 -7.80 2.26
CA VAL A 439 0.64 -9.06 2.81
C VAL A 439 2.11 -8.94 3.22
N SER A 440 2.92 -8.29 2.37
CA SER A 440 4.35 -8.08 2.63
C SER A 440 4.60 -7.22 3.87
N LEU A 441 3.80 -6.18 4.09
CA LEU A 441 3.83 -5.35 5.30
C LEU A 441 3.30 -6.13 6.51
N GLY A 442 2.23 -6.90 6.34
CA GLY A 442 1.67 -7.76 7.39
C GLY A 442 2.69 -8.75 7.93
N ARG A 443 3.49 -9.38 7.07
CA ARG A 443 4.54 -10.34 7.48
C ARG A 443 5.63 -9.75 8.38
N LYS A 444 5.84 -8.45 8.38
CA LYS A 444 6.75 -7.77 9.30
C LYS A 444 6.16 -7.61 10.70
N ASN A 445 4.84 -7.70 10.84
CA ASN A 445 4.10 -7.55 12.08
C ASN A 445 3.53 -8.87 12.62
N PHE A 446 3.12 -9.79 11.73
CA PHE A 446 2.67 -11.13 12.08
C PHE A 446 3.71 -12.15 11.65
N LEU A 447 4.20 -12.95 12.55
CA LEU A 447 5.24 -13.92 12.25
C LEU A 447 4.71 -15.07 11.36
N PHE A 448 3.43 -15.44 11.50
CA PHE A 448 2.79 -16.54 10.79
C PHE A 448 1.25 -16.45 10.89
N ALA A 449 0.55 -17.14 9.98
CA ALA A 449 -0.85 -17.51 10.16
C ALA A 449 -0.95 -18.69 11.12
N GLY A 450 -1.93 -18.66 12.04
CA GLY A 450 -2.08 -19.71 13.05
C GLY A 450 -2.48 -21.08 12.50
N SER A 451 -3.09 -21.12 11.29
CA SER A 451 -3.58 -22.31 10.60
C SER A 451 -3.84 -21.99 9.14
N ASP A 452 -4.24 -23.00 8.33
CA ASP A 452 -4.75 -22.79 6.97
C ASP A 452 -5.97 -21.89 6.95
N SER A 453 -6.94 -22.14 7.86
CA SER A 453 -8.10 -21.25 8.02
C SER A 453 -7.68 -19.79 8.33
N GLY A 454 -6.54 -19.58 9.02
CA GLY A 454 -5.98 -18.24 9.21
C GLY A 454 -5.51 -17.60 7.91
N GLY A 455 -4.99 -18.40 6.97
CA GLY A 455 -4.63 -17.98 5.62
C GLY A 455 -5.87 -17.65 4.76
N GLU A 456 -6.91 -18.48 4.83
CA GLU A 456 -8.19 -18.29 4.13
C GLU A 456 -8.89 -17.00 4.60
N ARG A 457 -8.95 -16.79 5.93
CA ARG A 457 -9.47 -15.55 6.53
C ARG A 457 -8.71 -14.31 6.09
N ALA A 458 -7.39 -14.42 6.00
CA ALA A 458 -6.56 -13.33 5.51
C ALA A 458 -6.86 -13.02 4.05
N ALA A 459 -6.99 -14.03 3.19
CA ALA A 459 -7.36 -13.88 1.79
C ALA A 459 -8.70 -13.15 1.63
N ALA A 460 -9.75 -13.60 2.32
CA ALA A 460 -11.08 -12.99 2.28
C ALA A 460 -11.03 -11.50 2.67
N MET A 461 -10.39 -11.18 3.79
CA MET A 461 -10.33 -9.80 4.28
C MET A 461 -9.44 -8.90 3.43
N TYR A 462 -8.30 -9.41 2.92
CA TYR A 462 -7.48 -8.64 1.97
C TYR A 462 -8.23 -8.34 0.68
N GLY A 463 -9.07 -9.26 0.19
CA GLY A 463 -9.92 -9.04 -0.97
C GLY A 463 -10.91 -7.90 -0.77
N LEU A 464 -11.72 -7.95 0.28
CA LEU A 464 -12.70 -6.91 0.58
C LEU A 464 -12.06 -5.55 0.86
N ILE A 465 -11.05 -5.51 1.73
CA ILE A 465 -10.34 -4.27 2.10
C ILE A 465 -9.57 -3.70 0.90
N GLY A 466 -8.90 -4.56 0.13
CA GLY A 466 -8.16 -4.17 -1.06
C GLY A 466 -9.08 -3.56 -2.12
N THR A 467 -10.24 -4.18 -2.36
CA THR A 467 -11.25 -3.67 -3.28
C THR A 467 -11.80 -2.32 -2.84
N CYS A 468 -12.05 -2.12 -1.54
CA CYS A 468 -12.41 -0.81 -1.02
C CYS A 468 -11.36 0.25 -1.37
N LYS A 469 -10.08 -0.06 -1.12
CA LYS A 469 -8.97 0.87 -1.40
C LYS A 469 -8.82 1.21 -2.88
N LEU A 470 -9.03 0.23 -3.76
CA LEU A 470 -8.97 0.45 -5.22
C LEU A 470 -10.07 1.39 -5.74
N ASN A 471 -11.17 1.52 -4.99
CA ASN A 471 -12.32 2.37 -5.35
C ASN A 471 -12.49 3.57 -4.41
N ASP A 472 -11.44 3.98 -3.68
CA ASP A 472 -11.45 5.11 -2.74
C ASP A 472 -12.57 5.04 -1.69
N ILE A 473 -12.94 3.82 -1.28
CA ILE A 473 -13.97 3.55 -0.28
C ILE A 473 -13.30 3.29 1.07
N ASN A 474 -13.81 3.93 2.15
CA ASN A 474 -13.32 3.69 3.50
C ASN A 474 -13.63 2.25 3.94
N PRO A 475 -12.62 1.37 4.11
CA PRO A 475 -12.85 -0.04 4.42
C PRO A 475 -13.51 -0.25 5.79
N ARG A 476 -13.29 0.65 6.77
CA ARG A 476 -13.92 0.56 8.08
C ARG A 476 -15.43 0.84 7.99
N ALA A 477 -15.81 1.93 7.35
CA ALA A 477 -17.20 2.28 7.13
C ALA A 477 -17.92 1.19 6.32
N TYR A 478 -17.25 0.66 5.30
CA TYR A 478 -17.77 -0.43 4.48
C TYR A 478 -18.02 -1.70 5.30
N LEU A 479 -17.02 -2.17 6.04
CA LEU A 479 -17.16 -3.40 6.86
C LEU A 479 -18.19 -3.23 7.98
N GLU A 480 -18.26 -2.05 8.61
CA GLU A 480 -19.30 -1.75 9.59
C GLU A 480 -20.70 -1.84 8.96
N TYR A 481 -20.88 -1.26 7.77
CA TYR A 481 -22.13 -1.34 7.01
C TYR A 481 -22.47 -2.79 6.67
N VAL A 482 -21.54 -3.53 6.08
CA VAL A 482 -21.74 -4.95 5.71
C VAL A 482 -22.10 -5.77 6.93
N LEU A 483 -21.33 -5.71 8.01
CA LEU A 483 -21.57 -6.49 9.24
C LEU A 483 -22.89 -6.12 9.93
N THR A 484 -23.40 -4.91 9.71
CA THR A 484 -24.71 -4.50 10.23
C THR A 484 -25.87 -5.12 9.45
N HIS A 485 -25.70 -5.36 8.14
CA HIS A 485 -26.83 -5.71 7.26
C HIS A 485 -26.77 -7.15 6.74
N ILE A 486 -25.60 -7.77 6.65
CA ILE A 486 -25.40 -9.04 5.92
C ILE A 486 -26.21 -10.20 6.55
N ALA A 487 -26.39 -10.20 7.86
CA ALA A 487 -27.13 -11.28 8.56
C ALA A 487 -28.60 -11.37 8.10
N ASP A 488 -29.21 -10.23 7.78
CA ASP A 488 -30.61 -10.14 7.34
C ASP A 488 -30.72 -9.99 5.82
N HIS A 489 -29.58 -9.92 5.08
CA HIS A 489 -29.57 -9.71 3.64
C HIS A 489 -29.88 -10.98 2.87
N LYS A 490 -30.62 -10.86 1.78
CA LYS A 490 -30.96 -12.00 0.93
C LYS A 490 -29.74 -12.51 0.17
N ILE A 491 -29.41 -13.80 0.30
CA ILE A 491 -28.22 -14.41 -0.28
C ILE A 491 -28.18 -14.29 -1.81
N ASN A 492 -29.32 -14.34 -2.49
CA ASN A 492 -29.41 -14.18 -3.93
C ASN A 492 -29.27 -12.74 -4.44
N ARG A 493 -29.02 -11.79 -3.53
CA ARG A 493 -28.78 -10.37 -3.81
C ARG A 493 -27.51 -9.89 -3.10
N ILE A 494 -26.62 -10.81 -2.76
CA ILE A 494 -25.40 -10.49 -1.98
C ILE A 494 -24.46 -9.54 -2.71
N ASP A 495 -24.51 -9.51 -4.04
CA ASP A 495 -23.79 -8.60 -4.91
C ASP A 495 -24.12 -7.12 -4.64
N GLU A 496 -25.33 -6.82 -4.11
CA GLU A 496 -25.70 -5.47 -3.71
C GLU A 496 -24.84 -4.93 -2.55
N LEU A 497 -24.17 -5.82 -1.80
CA LEU A 497 -23.24 -5.47 -0.74
C LEU A 497 -21.79 -5.30 -1.22
N LEU A 498 -21.50 -5.46 -2.51
CA LEU A 498 -20.16 -5.17 -3.04
C LEU A 498 -19.79 -3.70 -2.82
N PRO A 499 -18.50 -3.37 -2.61
CA PRO A 499 -18.07 -2.05 -2.15
C PRO A 499 -18.65 -0.87 -2.94
N TRP A 500 -18.60 -0.93 -4.26
CA TRP A 500 -19.10 0.14 -5.13
C TRP A 500 -20.63 0.30 -5.11
N ASN A 501 -21.37 -0.79 -4.81
CA ASN A 501 -22.84 -0.75 -4.74
C ASN A 501 -23.35 -0.08 -3.48
N VAL A 502 -22.57 -0.10 -2.40
CA VAL A 502 -22.94 0.53 -1.12
C VAL A 502 -22.21 1.86 -0.85
N ALA A 503 -21.27 2.25 -1.70
CA ALA A 503 -20.44 3.44 -1.50
C ALA A 503 -21.28 4.71 -1.20
N HIS A 504 -22.39 4.90 -1.91
CA HIS A 504 -23.28 6.04 -1.73
C HIS A 504 -24.06 6.05 -0.41
N ARG A 505 -24.08 4.93 0.33
CA ARG A 505 -24.76 4.76 1.62
C ARG A 505 -23.81 4.93 2.80
N LEU A 506 -22.51 4.97 2.52
CA LEU A 506 -21.50 5.11 3.57
C LEU A 506 -21.39 6.57 3.99
N PRO A 507 -21.05 6.84 5.28
CA PRO A 507 -20.81 8.19 5.73
C PRO A 507 -19.68 8.82 4.90
N THR A 508 -19.93 10.02 4.40
CA THR A 508 -18.96 10.80 3.63
C THR A 508 -17.85 11.28 4.58
N GLN A 509 -16.81 10.48 4.75
CA GLN A 509 -15.55 10.97 5.30
C GLN A 509 -14.63 11.24 4.12
N PRO A 510 -14.02 12.45 4.05
CA PRO A 510 -13.00 12.69 3.04
C PRO A 510 -11.84 11.74 3.29
N ILE A 511 -11.63 10.81 2.36
CA ILE A 511 -10.39 10.03 2.31
C ILE A 511 -9.35 11.00 1.75
N PRO A 512 -8.20 11.21 2.43
CA PRO A 512 -7.11 11.94 1.81
C PRO A 512 -6.73 11.21 0.51
N PRO A 513 -6.49 11.94 -0.58
CA PRO A 513 -6.12 11.33 -1.84
C PRO A 513 -4.96 10.36 -1.60
N SER A 514 -5.09 9.13 -2.11
CA SER A 514 -4.03 8.14 -2.04
C SER A 514 -2.80 8.77 -2.69
N SER A 515 -1.75 9.00 -1.91
CA SER A 515 -0.45 9.36 -2.45
C SER A 515 -0.01 8.21 -3.36
N THR A 516 -0.24 8.38 -4.66
CA THR A 516 0.38 7.57 -5.70
C THR A 516 1.88 7.76 -5.58
N VAL A 517 2.55 6.78 -4.98
CA VAL A 517 4.01 6.61 -5.02
C VAL A 517 4.33 5.65 -6.15
#